data_c348dacf3bc5acccc732ebcc9bc35183
#
_entry.id   c348dacf3bc5acccc732ebcc9bc35183
#
_cell.length_a   1.000
_cell.length_b   1.000
_cell.length_c   1.000
_cell.angle_alpha   90.00
_cell.angle_beta   90.00
_cell.angle_gamma   90.00
#
_symmetry.space_group_name_H-M   'P 1'
#
loop_
_entity.id
_entity.type
_entity.pdbx_description
1 polymer ?
#
loop_
_entity_poly.entity_id
_entity_poly.type
_entity_poly.pdbx_seq_one_letter_code
_entity_poly.pdbx_strand_id
1 'polypeptide(L)'
;MALAWCFDDEASPATEALLDQVRTHGAVVPTLWHLELGNVLLAAERRGRTIEGGIVVRLSLFARLPIEIDVETSGRAWRETLVLARAERLTLYDSAYLELAVRRGLPLATRDQDLAAAAKRVAVAILP
;
A
#
# COMPACT_ATOMS: atom_id res chain seq x y z
N MET A 1 2.34 3.49 3.49
CA MET A 1 3.27 2.51 4.12
C MET A 1 4.63 2.46 3.41
N ALA A 2 4.72 2.13 2.15
CA ALA A 2 6.01 1.99 1.44
C ALA A 2 6.96 3.20 1.55
N LEU A 3 6.44 4.41 1.71
CA LEU A 3 7.25 5.62 1.96
C LEU A 3 8.11 5.53 3.21
N ALA A 4 7.62 4.91 4.27
CA ALA A 4 8.38 4.75 5.50
C ALA A 4 9.66 3.91 5.32
N TRP A 5 9.75 3.15 4.23
CA TRP A 5 10.93 2.38 3.86
C TRP A 5 11.87 3.14 2.92
N CYS A 6 11.45 4.32 2.47
CA CYS A 6 12.23 5.14 1.55
C CYS A 6 13.03 6.23 2.27
N PHE A 7 12.55 6.70 3.40
CA PHE A 7 13.11 7.87 4.08
C PHE A 7 13.27 7.59 5.58
N ASP A 8 14.47 7.83 6.09
CA ASP A 8 14.82 7.55 7.49
C ASP A 8 13.97 8.32 8.50
N ASP A 9 13.52 9.52 8.14
CA ASP A 9 12.64 10.36 8.97
C ASP A 9 11.20 9.81 9.07
N GLU A 10 10.84 8.84 8.24
CA GLU A 10 9.55 8.14 8.28
C GLU A 10 9.66 6.70 8.83
N ALA A 11 10.88 6.22 9.07
CA ALA A 11 11.12 4.91 9.64
C ALA A 11 10.68 4.83 11.11
N SER A 12 10.21 3.69 11.52
CA SER A 12 9.86 3.36 12.89
C SER A 12 10.09 1.86 13.13
N PRO A 13 10.26 1.40 14.39
CA PRO A 13 10.37 -0.03 14.68
C PRO A 13 9.22 -0.85 14.09
N ALA A 14 8.01 -0.30 14.07
CA ALA A 14 6.83 -0.95 13.50
C ALA A 14 6.93 -1.11 11.98
N THR A 15 7.38 -0.07 11.26
CA THR A 15 7.54 -0.13 9.79
C THR A 15 8.71 -1.01 9.38
N GLU A 16 9.77 -1.08 10.19
CA GLU A 16 10.88 -2.00 9.97
C GLU A 16 10.47 -3.46 10.18
N ALA A 17 9.74 -3.74 11.26
CA ALA A 17 9.19 -5.07 11.51
C ALA A 17 8.24 -5.53 10.38
N LEU A 18 7.43 -4.62 9.84
CA LEU A 18 6.58 -4.90 8.70
C LEU A 18 7.39 -5.21 7.44
N LEU A 19 8.48 -4.47 7.19
CA LEU A 19 9.39 -4.76 6.08
C LEU A 19 9.99 -6.16 6.18
N ASP A 20 10.39 -6.58 7.38
CA ASP A 20 10.92 -7.92 7.61
C ASP A 20 9.84 -9.00 7.41
N GLN A 21 8.59 -8.73 7.79
CA GLN A 21 7.47 -9.61 7.46
C GLN A 21 7.26 -9.74 5.95
N VAL A 22 7.32 -8.63 5.21
CA VAL A 22 7.19 -8.64 3.74
C VAL A 22 8.36 -9.41 3.10
N ARG A 23 9.57 -9.24 3.59
CA ARG A 23 10.73 -10.01 3.11
C ARG A 23 10.56 -11.52 3.30
N THR A 24 9.95 -11.93 4.40
CA THR A 24 9.81 -13.33 4.78
C THR A 24 8.58 -13.99 4.17
N HIS A 25 7.43 -13.31 4.18
CA HIS A 25 6.13 -13.87 3.82
C HIS A 25 5.54 -13.30 2.52
N GLY A 26 6.14 -12.24 1.99
CA GLY A 26 5.60 -11.51 0.86
C GLY A 26 4.47 -10.54 1.23
N ALA A 27 3.99 -9.87 0.20
CA ALA A 27 2.81 -9.02 0.26
C ALA A 27 2.03 -9.11 -1.05
N VAL A 28 0.74 -8.77 -1.00
CA VAL A 28 -0.11 -8.64 -2.18
C VAL A 28 -0.57 -7.21 -2.28
N VAL A 29 -0.53 -6.65 -3.49
CA VAL A 29 -0.92 -5.26 -3.75
C VAL A 29 -1.84 -5.16 -4.96
N PRO A 30 -2.77 -4.19 -4.99
CA PRO A 30 -3.56 -3.94 -6.19
C PRO A 30 -2.67 -3.36 -7.31
N THR A 31 -3.12 -3.45 -8.55
CA THR A 31 -2.35 -3.00 -9.73
C THR A 31 -1.96 -1.52 -9.70
N LEU A 32 -2.72 -0.68 -9.00
CA LEU A 32 -2.41 0.76 -8.86
C LEU A 32 -1.19 1.05 -7.96
N TRP A 33 -0.73 0.09 -7.16
CA TRP A 33 0.35 0.30 -6.19
C TRP A 33 1.64 0.85 -6.81
N HIS A 34 2.04 0.36 -7.97
CA HIS A 34 3.24 0.83 -8.67
C HIS A 34 3.14 2.31 -9.07
N LEU A 35 1.97 2.72 -9.55
CA LEU A 35 1.72 4.11 -9.93
C LEU A 35 1.70 5.02 -8.70
N GLU A 36 1.08 4.58 -7.62
CA GLU A 36 1.06 5.34 -6.37
C GLU A 36 2.47 5.51 -5.78
N LEU A 37 3.24 4.42 -5.70
CA LEU A 37 4.62 4.48 -5.21
C LEU A 37 5.49 5.41 -6.08
N GLY A 38 5.41 5.26 -7.40
CA GLY A 38 6.14 6.11 -8.34
C GLY A 38 5.74 7.59 -8.20
N ASN A 39 4.46 7.88 -8.07
CA ASN A 39 3.97 9.25 -7.92
C ASN A 39 4.43 9.89 -6.60
N VAL A 40 4.48 9.13 -5.54
CA VAL A 40 4.98 9.60 -4.24
C VAL A 40 6.48 9.91 -4.30
N LEU A 41 7.28 9.07 -4.92
CA LEU A 41 8.72 9.31 -5.11
C LEU A 41 8.97 10.51 -6.01
N LEU A 42 8.20 10.67 -7.07
CA LEU A 42 8.27 11.83 -7.95
C LEU A 42 7.90 13.13 -7.22
N ALA A 43 6.89 13.10 -6.36
CA ALA A 43 6.52 14.23 -5.51
C ALA A 43 7.64 14.57 -4.51
N ALA A 44 8.31 13.58 -3.94
CA ALA A 44 9.46 13.78 -3.06
C ALA A 44 10.64 14.43 -3.81
N GLU A 45 10.91 14.03 -5.03
CA GLU A 45 11.92 14.65 -5.90
C GLU A 45 11.60 16.13 -6.15
N ARG A 46 10.36 16.44 -6.55
CA ARG A 46 9.90 17.81 -6.79
C ARG A 46 10.02 18.72 -5.57
N ARG A 47 9.94 18.14 -4.37
CA ARG A 47 10.13 18.85 -3.10
C ARG A 47 11.58 18.88 -2.63
N GLY A 48 12.52 18.35 -3.40
CA GLY A 48 13.94 18.31 -3.06
C GLY A 48 14.32 17.31 -1.97
N ARG A 49 13.45 16.35 -1.61
CA ARG A 49 13.74 15.27 -0.63
C ARG A 49 14.63 14.17 -1.20
N THR A 50 14.70 14.05 -2.50
CA THR A 50 15.52 13.07 -3.21
C THR A 50 15.86 13.59 -4.60
N ILE A 51 16.72 12.87 -5.30
CA ILE A 51 17.11 13.11 -6.69
C ILE A 51 16.76 11.88 -7.53
N GLU A 52 16.82 12.00 -8.84
CA GLU A 52 16.50 10.92 -9.80
C GLU A 52 17.25 9.62 -9.44
N GLY A 53 18.56 9.67 -9.22
CA GLY A 53 19.36 8.51 -8.83
C GLY A 53 18.89 7.87 -7.53
N GLY A 54 18.41 8.65 -6.59
CA GLY A 54 17.82 8.17 -5.33
C GLY A 54 16.50 7.42 -5.56
N ILE A 55 15.69 7.85 -6.51
CA ILE A 55 14.46 7.15 -6.92
C ILE A 55 14.81 5.79 -7.51
N VAL A 56 15.75 5.75 -8.45
CA VAL A 56 16.19 4.50 -9.09
C VAL A 56 16.65 3.46 -8.07
N VAL A 57 17.46 3.88 -7.09
CA VAL A 57 17.94 2.99 -6.01
C VAL A 57 16.77 2.44 -5.19
N ARG A 58 15.83 3.29 -4.78
CA ARG A 58 14.66 2.87 -3.99
C ARG A 58 13.75 1.91 -4.75
N LEU A 59 13.45 2.19 -6.00
CA LEU A 59 12.66 1.30 -6.85
C LEU A 59 13.34 -0.05 -7.04
N SER A 60 14.66 -0.08 -7.18
CA SER A 60 15.43 -1.33 -7.26
C SER A 60 15.34 -2.16 -5.98
N LEU A 61 15.27 -1.54 -4.81
CA LEU A 61 15.05 -2.24 -3.54
C LEU A 61 13.64 -2.84 -3.48
N PHE A 62 12.61 -2.09 -3.86
CA PHE A 62 11.24 -2.62 -3.93
C PHE A 62 11.09 -3.77 -4.91
N ALA A 63 11.77 -3.72 -6.05
CA ALA A 63 11.74 -4.78 -7.05
C ALA A 63 12.30 -6.13 -6.55
N ARG A 64 13.06 -6.12 -5.45
CA ARG A 64 13.58 -7.34 -4.81
C ARG A 64 12.65 -7.93 -3.75
N LEU A 65 11.62 -7.20 -3.34
CA LEU A 65 10.65 -7.72 -2.37
C LEU A 65 9.69 -8.70 -3.04
N PRO A 66 9.29 -9.77 -2.35
CA PRO A 66 8.32 -10.74 -2.87
C PRO A 66 6.91 -10.15 -2.84
N ILE A 67 6.63 -9.22 -3.75
CA ILE A 67 5.35 -8.51 -3.87
C ILE A 67 4.57 -9.09 -5.05
N GLU A 68 3.43 -9.70 -4.76
CA GLU A 68 2.47 -10.20 -5.74
C GLU A 68 1.53 -9.07 -6.17
N ILE A 69 1.25 -8.97 -7.47
CA ILE A 69 0.27 -8.04 -8.01
C ILE A 69 -1.08 -8.77 -8.13
N ASP A 70 -2.11 -8.20 -7.51
CA ASP A 70 -3.47 -8.73 -7.67
C ASP A 70 -4.02 -8.42 -9.06
N VAL A 71 -4.19 -9.44 -9.87
CA VAL A 71 -4.68 -9.31 -11.26
C VAL A 71 -6.19 -9.06 -11.34
N GLU A 72 -6.94 -9.19 -10.25
CA GLU A 72 -8.39 -9.00 -10.22
C GLU A 72 -8.80 -7.55 -9.94
N THR A 73 -7.88 -6.66 -9.57
CA THR A 73 -8.18 -5.27 -9.20
C THR A 73 -9.09 -4.58 -10.20
N SER A 74 -8.74 -4.61 -11.49
CA SER A 74 -9.52 -3.92 -12.55
C SER A 74 -10.90 -4.55 -12.74
N GLY A 75 -11.02 -5.86 -12.70
CA GLY A 75 -12.29 -6.57 -12.87
C GLY A 75 -13.29 -6.32 -11.73
N ARG A 76 -12.80 -5.93 -10.55
CA ARG A 76 -13.62 -5.65 -9.36
C ARG A 76 -13.91 -4.16 -9.15
N ALA A 77 -13.16 -3.28 -9.81
CA ALA A 77 -13.16 -1.84 -9.56
C ALA A 77 -14.57 -1.21 -9.64
N TRP A 78 -15.38 -1.60 -10.60
CA TRP A 78 -16.72 -1.03 -10.82
C TRP A 78 -17.86 -1.80 -10.14
N ARG A 79 -17.55 -2.85 -9.41
CA ARG A 79 -18.51 -3.69 -8.69
C ARG A 79 -18.19 -3.71 -7.20
N GLU A 80 -17.52 -4.73 -6.71
CA GLU A 80 -17.26 -4.95 -5.28
C GLU A 80 -16.51 -3.78 -4.66
N THR A 81 -15.48 -3.27 -5.34
CA THR A 81 -14.67 -2.13 -4.85
C THR A 81 -15.51 -0.86 -4.77
N LEU A 82 -16.34 -0.59 -5.78
CA LEU A 82 -17.21 0.59 -5.79
C LEU A 82 -18.29 0.52 -4.70
N VAL A 83 -18.86 -0.64 -4.45
CA VAL A 83 -19.84 -0.86 -3.36
C VAL A 83 -19.18 -0.59 -2.01
N LEU A 84 -17.98 -1.12 -1.79
CA LEU A 84 -17.22 -0.92 -0.56
C LEU A 84 -16.82 0.55 -0.37
N ALA A 85 -16.39 1.21 -1.42
CA ALA A 85 -16.05 2.64 -1.39
C ALA A 85 -17.22 3.51 -0.92
N ARG A 86 -18.43 3.25 -1.41
CA ARG A 86 -19.64 3.95 -0.99
C ARG A 86 -20.01 3.65 0.47
N ALA A 87 -19.98 2.37 0.86
CA ALA A 87 -20.33 1.96 2.22
C ALA A 87 -19.39 2.56 3.26
N GLU A 88 -18.10 2.59 2.98
CA GLU A 88 -17.06 3.02 3.91
C GLU A 88 -16.62 4.50 3.71
N ARG A 89 -17.18 5.18 2.73
CA ARG A 89 -16.85 6.57 2.36
C ARG A 89 -15.36 6.78 2.05
N LEU A 90 -14.77 5.81 1.38
CA LEU A 90 -13.39 5.84 0.94
C LEU A 90 -13.30 6.26 -0.54
N THR A 91 -12.10 6.66 -0.96
CA THR A 91 -11.78 6.72 -2.38
C THR A 91 -11.83 5.33 -3.00
N LEU A 92 -12.00 5.23 -4.31
CA LEU A 92 -11.94 3.95 -5.00
C LEU A 92 -10.54 3.33 -4.87
N TYR A 93 -9.49 4.16 -4.84
CA TYR A 93 -8.10 3.72 -4.67
C TYR A 93 -7.87 3.04 -3.31
N ASP A 94 -8.27 3.67 -2.20
CA ASP A 94 -8.16 3.09 -0.86
C ASP A 94 -9.03 1.84 -0.73
N SER A 95 -10.21 1.87 -1.33
CA SER A 95 -11.12 0.72 -1.33
C SER A 95 -10.57 -0.48 -2.10
N ALA A 96 -9.71 -0.28 -3.10
CA ALA A 96 -9.05 -1.38 -3.79
C ALA A 96 -8.13 -2.18 -2.85
N TYR A 97 -7.42 -1.52 -1.94
CA TYR A 97 -6.64 -2.20 -0.90
C TYR A 97 -7.51 -2.93 0.09
N LEU A 98 -8.60 -2.31 0.54
CA LEU A 98 -9.51 -2.92 1.50
C LEU A 98 -10.25 -4.11 0.90
N GLU A 99 -10.75 -4.00 -0.33
CA GLU A 99 -11.39 -5.10 -1.06
C GLU A 99 -10.45 -6.30 -1.20
N LEU A 100 -9.21 -6.04 -1.60
CA LEU A 100 -8.18 -7.08 -1.72
C LEU A 100 -7.94 -7.80 -0.38
N ALA A 101 -7.81 -7.05 0.71
CA ALA A 101 -7.62 -7.60 2.04
C ALA A 101 -8.81 -8.47 2.48
N VAL A 102 -10.04 -7.99 2.27
CA VAL A 102 -11.28 -8.74 2.57
C VAL A 102 -11.33 -10.03 1.75
N ARG A 103 -11.15 -9.94 0.45
CA ARG A 103 -11.27 -11.08 -0.47
C ARG A 103 -10.22 -12.15 -0.21
N ARG A 104 -8.99 -11.75 0.09
CA ARG A 104 -7.87 -12.68 0.31
C ARG A 104 -7.75 -13.12 1.79
N GLY A 105 -8.57 -12.56 2.69
CA GLY A 105 -8.47 -12.84 4.13
C GLY A 105 -7.13 -12.44 4.74
N LEU A 106 -6.53 -11.34 4.26
CA LEU A 106 -5.22 -10.86 4.67
C LEU A 106 -5.34 -9.61 5.56
N PRO A 107 -4.40 -9.41 6.48
CA PRO A 107 -4.31 -8.14 7.19
C PRO A 107 -3.90 -7.01 6.25
N LEU A 108 -4.33 -5.79 6.57
CA LEU A 108 -4.04 -4.60 5.80
C LEU A 108 -2.97 -3.75 6.50
N ALA A 109 -1.89 -3.46 5.81
CA ALA A 109 -0.86 -2.54 6.28
C ALA A 109 -1.18 -1.12 5.78
N THR A 110 -1.52 -0.22 6.71
CA THR A 110 -1.83 1.17 6.37
C THR A 110 -1.52 2.12 7.51
N ARG A 111 -1.13 3.36 7.18
CA ARG A 111 -1.00 4.48 8.11
C ARG A 111 -2.14 5.49 7.94
N ASP A 112 -2.99 5.29 6.94
CA ASP A 112 -4.17 6.12 6.73
C ASP A 112 -5.25 5.77 7.77
N GLN A 113 -5.71 6.79 8.50
CA GLN A 113 -6.65 6.61 9.60
C GLN A 113 -8.05 6.22 9.13
N ASP A 114 -8.51 6.79 8.02
CA ASP A 114 -9.84 6.51 7.48
C ASP A 114 -9.90 5.08 6.92
N LEU A 115 -8.87 4.67 6.21
CA LEU A 115 -8.74 3.31 5.71
C LEU A 115 -8.60 2.29 6.85
N ALA A 116 -7.84 2.60 7.89
CA ALA A 116 -7.72 1.75 9.07
C ALA A 116 -9.06 1.62 9.83
N ALA A 117 -9.81 2.71 9.96
CA ALA A 117 -11.13 2.68 10.59
C ALA A 117 -12.12 1.85 9.77
N ALA A 118 -12.12 1.99 8.45
CA ALA A 118 -12.95 1.20 7.55
C ALA A 118 -12.60 -0.31 7.64
N ALA A 119 -11.32 -0.65 7.63
CA ALA A 119 -10.86 -2.03 7.75
C ALA A 119 -11.36 -2.69 9.05
N LYS A 120 -11.33 -1.98 10.18
CA LYS A 120 -11.87 -2.47 11.45
C LYS A 120 -13.37 -2.75 11.37
N ARG A 121 -14.15 -1.89 10.69
CA ARG A 121 -15.61 -2.09 10.52
C ARG A 121 -15.94 -3.34 9.73
N VAL A 122 -15.09 -3.74 8.80
CA VAL A 122 -15.26 -4.97 8.00
C VAL A 122 -14.42 -6.15 8.51
N ALA A 123 -13.96 -6.07 9.77
CA ALA A 123 -13.21 -7.11 10.46
C ALA A 123 -11.87 -7.52 9.78
N VAL A 124 -11.21 -6.59 9.11
CA VAL A 124 -9.86 -6.76 8.60
C VAL A 124 -8.85 -6.30 9.65
N ALA A 125 -7.89 -7.16 9.98
CA ALA A 125 -6.82 -6.82 10.90
C ALA A 125 -5.87 -5.76 10.27
N ILE A 126 -5.39 -4.84 11.12
CA ILE A 126 -4.47 -3.78 10.70
C ILE A 126 -3.06 -4.12 11.16
N LEU A 127 -2.11 -4.01 10.26
CA LEU A 127 -0.68 -3.98 10.57
C LEU A 127 -0.20 -2.52 10.63
N PRO A 128 0.76 -2.23 11.49
CA PRO A 128 1.26 -0.88 11.74
C PRO A 128 1.95 -0.26 10.51
#